data_fc6c8cb1bf6f9e21f7840411bf5bf0a0
#
_entry.id   fc6c8cb1bf6f9e21f7840411bf5bf0a0
#
_cell.length_a   1.000
_cell.length_b   1.000
_cell.length_c   1.000
_cell.angle_alpha   90.00
_cell.angle_beta   90.00
_cell.angle_gamma   90.00
#
_symmetry.space_group_name_H-M   'P 1'
#
loop_
_entity.id
_entity.type
_entity.pdbx_description
1 polymer ?
#
loop_
_entity_poly.entity_id
_entity_poly.type
_entity_poly.pdbx_seq_one_letter_code
_entity_poly.pdbx_strand_id
1 'polypeptide(L)'
;AFVANRIGVFSFMAVLKHAENFNLSADTVDALTGKRIGRPASATFRTLDVVGLDVMANVVKNIYENAKDDPWIELFKIPDWIEVLVEKGSLGSKTRKGIYEKVGNDIFVFDPKDGEYRLSDKTISSKVKKIIKDSRTIENALLELSKSDDPQAQFLWSVHRDVFHYTAYHLEHIAETARCVDLALKSGFAWQKGIFEQVQMTGWSEVRELLNQDIKNGKTLSSQALPAWVMEQAFVYSEDGAFNPNNNQFIPRSSHPVYERQLNKVLLSGERKSQLVILKDGESTKLIDIGNT
;
A
#
# COMPACT_ATOMS: atom_id res chain seq x y z
N ALA A 1 -3.51 4.72 17.87
CA ALA A 1 -3.05 3.53 17.11
C ALA A 1 -1.64 3.79 16.60
N PHE A 2 -0.81 2.76 16.49
CA PHE A 2 0.50 2.88 15.83
C PHE A 2 0.31 3.30 14.37
N VAL A 3 1.18 4.16 13.87
CA VAL A 3 1.14 4.71 12.50
C VAL A 3 0.99 3.59 11.46
N ALA A 4 1.82 2.54 11.56
CA ALA A 4 1.76 1.40 10.66
C ALA A 4 0.37 0.74 10.64
N ASN A 5 -0.23 0.49 11.81
CA ASN A 5 -1.55 -0.14 11.89
C ASN A 5 -2.64 0.74 11.27
N ARG A 6 -2.63 2.05 11.52
CA ARG A 6 -3.62 2.95 10.94
C ARG A 6 -3.60 2.93 9.41
N ILE A 7 -2.42 3.17 8.84
CA ILE A 7 -2.28 3.22 7.37
C ILE A 7 -2.38 1.82 6.74
N GLY A 8 -1.80 0.80 7.38
CA GLY A 8 -1.86 -0.57 6.88
C GLY A 8 -3.28 -1.12 6.86
N VAL A 9 -4.06 -0.93 7.93
CA VAL A 9 -5.47 -1.33 7.98
C VAL A 9 -6.28 -0.55 6.96
N PHE A 10 -6.08 0.78 6.84
CA PHE A 10 -6.71 1.56 5.78
C PHE A 10 -6.42 0.97 4.40
N SER A 11 -5.16 0.58 4.14
CA SER A 11 -4.79 0.01 2.84
C SER A 11 -5.53 -1.31 2.54
N PHE A 12 -5.79 -2.15 3.56
CA PHE A 12 -6.61 -3.34 3.39
C PHE A 12 -8.06 -2.99 3.09
N MET A 13 -8.63 -2.04 3.83
CA MET A 13 -10.02 -1.59 3.60
C MET A 13 -10.19 -0.95 2.22
N ALA A 14 -9.21 -0.17 1.76
CA ALA A 14 -9.21 0.40 0.41
C ALA A 14 -9.15 -0.69 -0.66
N VAL A 15 -8.32 -1.74 -0.46
CA VAL A 15 -8.28 -2.90 -1.37
C VAL A 15 -9.61 -3.63 -1.39
N LEU A 16 -10.22 -3.92 -0.24
CA LEU A 16 -11.53 -4.56 -0.14
C LEU A 16 -12.60 -3.77 -0.91
N LYS A 17 -12.68 -2.45 -0.65
CA LYS A 17 -13.67 -1.59 -1.28
C LYS A 17 -13.48 -1.46 -2.79
N HIS A 18 -12.25 -1.30 -3.26
CA HIS A 18 -11.98 -1.25 -4.69
C HIS A 18 -12.12 -2.62 -5.36
N ALA A 19 -11.82 -3.73 -4.69
CA ALA A 19 -12.12 -5.07 -5.22
C ALA A 19 -13.62 -5.24 -5.49
N GLU A 20 -14.47 -4.77 -4.58
CA GLU A 20 -15.93 -4.72 -4.78
C GLU A 20 -16.31 -3.82 -5.96
N ASN A 21 -15.81 -2.57 -5.98
CA ASN A 21 -16.14 -1.58 -7.02
C ASN A 21 -15.76 -2.05 -8.44
N PHE A 22 -14.64 -2.76 -8.58
CA PHE A 22 -14.15 -3.29 -9.85
C PHE A 22 -14.54 -4.75 -10.08
N ASN A 23 -15.35 -5.34 -9.19
CA ASN A 23 -15.82 -6.71 -9.28
C ASN A 23 -14.67 -7.74 -9.43
N LEU A 24 -13.62 -7.59 -8.65
CA LEU A 24 -12.44 -8.45 -8.64
C LEU A 24 -12.51 -9.46 -7.48
N SER A 25 -12.22 -10.72 -7.79
CA SER A 25 -12.15 -11.79 -6.80
C SER A 25 -10.86 -11.69 -5.96
N ALA A 26 -10.89 -12.26 -4.75
CA ALA A 26 -9.77 -12.20 -3.81
C ALA A 26 -8.46 -12.76 -4.38
N ASP A 27 -8.53 -13.84 -5.14
CA ASP A 27 -7.36 -14.46 -5.76
C ASP A 27 -6.77 -13.63 -6.91
N THR A 28 -7.61 -12.94 -7.69
CA THR A 28 -7.16 -11.96 -8.69
C THR A 28 -6.52 -10.75 -8.01
N VAL A 29 -7.14 -10.22 -6.96
CA VAL A 29 -6.58 -9.10 -6.17
C VAL A 29 -5.23 -9.47 -5.57
N ASP A 30 -5.08 -10.67 -4.99
CA ASP A 30 -3.81 -11.12 -4.45
C ASP A 30 -2.73 -11.30 -5.53
N ALA A 31 -3.11 -11.71 -6.73
CA ALA A 31 -2.19 -11.77 -7.86
C ALA A 31 -1.72 -10.38 -8.30
N LEU A 32 -2.55 -9.36 -8.12
CA LEU A 32 -2.24 -7.95 -8.43
C LEU A 32 -1.46 -7.25 -7.31
N THR A 33 -1.80 -7.49 -6.03
CA THR A 33 -1.32 -6.71 -4.87
C THR A 33 -0.14 -7.32 -4.11
N GLY A 34 0.52 -8.35 -4.64
CA GLY A 34 1.68 -8.99 -4.02
C GLY A 34 3.03 -8.38 -4.44
N LYS A 35 4.01 -9.24 -4.69
CA LYS A 35 5.38 -8.86 -5.07
C LYS A 35 5.46 -7.87 -6.24
N ARG A 36 4.50 -7.90 -7.17
CA ARG A 36 4.45 -7.02 -8.34
C ARG A 36 4.36 -5.54 -8.01
N ILE A 37 3.79 -5.22 -6.85
CA ILE A 37 3.64 -3.85 -6.36
C ILE A 37 4.50 -3.57 -5.12
N GLY A 38 5.57 -4.35 -4.94
CA GLY A 38 6.48 -4.16 -3.81
C GLY A 38 5.90 -4.52 -2.45
N ARG A 39 4.90 -5.41 -2.39
CA ARG A 39 4.32 -5.94 -1.15
C ARG A 39 4.70 -7.39 -0.91
N PRO A 40 4.49 -7.95 0.31
CA PRO A 40 4.76 -9.36 0.61
C PRO A 40 4.10 -10.33 -0.37
N ALA A 41 4.66 -11.52 -0.50
CA ALA A 41 4.10 -12.56 -1.37
C ALA A 41 2.71 -13.05 -0.95
N SER A 42 2.34 -12.86 0.32
CA SER A 42 1.00 -13.10 0.85
C SER A 42 -0.04 -12.10 0.31
N ALA A 43 0.40 -11.01 -0.32
CA ALA A 43 -0.45 -9.97 -0.89
C ALA A 43 -1.46 -9.40 0.13
N THR A 44 -2.75 -9.30 -0.21
CA THR A 44 -3.77 -8.68 0.66
C THR A 44 -4.59 -9.74 1.40
N PHE A 45 -5.36 -10.53 0.69
CA PHE A 45 -6.32 -11.47 1.29
C PHE A 45 -5.65 -12.65 2.00
N ARG A 46 -4.54 -13.16 1.48
CA ARG A 46 -3.75 -14.16 2.20
C ARG A 46 -3.08 -13.60 3.44
N THR A 47 -2.75 -12.30 3.45
CA THR A 47 -2.25 -11.66 4.68
C THR A 47 -3.35 -11.57 5.72
N LEU A 48 -4.59 -11.26 5.33
CA LEU A 48 -5.74 -11.30 6.23
C LEU A 48 -5.95 -12.69 6.84
N ASP A 49 -5.84 -13.76 6.04
CA ASP A 49 -5.91 -15.14 6.53
C ASP A 49 -4.75 -15.49 7.49
N VAL A 50 -3.55 -14.96 7.28
CA VAL A 50 -2.41 -15.17 8.18
C VAL A 50 -2.59 -14.43 9.50
N VAL A 51 -3.07 -13.19 9.47
CA VAL A 51 -3.36 -12.37 10.66
C VAL A 51 -4.53 -12.96 11.46
N GLY A 52 -5.53 -13.44 10.75
CA GLY A 52 -6.81 -13.93 11.28
C GLY A 52 -7.92 -12.90 11.07
N LEU A 53 -9.03 -13.35 10.47
CA LEU A 53 -10.18 -12.49 10.13
C LEU A 53 -10.82 -11.87 11.37
N ASP A 54 -10.87 -12.62 12.47
CA ASP A 54 -11.36 -12.13 13.77
C ASP A 54 -10.47 -11.03 14.35
N VAL A 55 -9.15 -11.17 14.22
CA VAL A 55 -8.20 -10.14 14.67
C VAL A 55 -8.38 -8.87 13.83
N MET A 56 -8.47 -9.01 12.50
CA MET A 56 -8.70 -7.87 11.61
C MET A 56 -10.03 -7.19 11.90
N ALA A 57 -11.12 -7.96 12.10
CA ALA A 57 -12.44 -7.43 12.44
C ALA A 57 -12.39 -6.61 13.73
N ASN A 58 -11.72 -7.11 14.77
CA ASN A 58 -11.56 -6.38 16.02
C ASN A 58 -10.75 -5.08 15.87
N VAL A 59 -9.68 -5.09 15.06
CA VAL A 59 -8.88 -3.88 14.83
C VAL A 59 -9.69 -2.82 14.07
N VAL A 60 -10.41 -3.23 13.02
CA VAL A 60 -11.28 -2.33 12.24
C VAL A 60 -12.37 -1.74 13.11
N LYS A 61 -13.06 -2.58 13.91
CA LYS A 61 -14.07 -2.14 14.87
C LYS A 61 -13.50 -1.12 15.86
N ASN A 62 -12.32 -1.38 16.42
CA ASN A 62 -11.66 -0.45 17.32
C ASN A 62 -11.37 0.92 16.66
N ILE A 63 -10.94 0.93 15.40
CA ILE A 63 -10.74 2.20 14.66
C ILE A 63 -12.09 2.89 14.46
N TYR A 64 -13.12 2.17 14.02
CA TYR A 64 -14.46 2.71 13.81
C TYR A 64 -15.05 3.35 15.07
N GLU A 65 -14.82 2.75 16.23
CA GLU A 65 -15.34 3.25 17.52
C GLU A 65 -14.58 4.47 18.04
N ASN A 66 -13.25 4.56 17.76
CA ASN A 66 -12.37 5.55 18.37
C ASN A 66 -11.89 6.67 17.43
N ALA A 67 -12.22 6.63 16.14
CA ALA A 67 -11.83 7.65 15.17
C ALA A 67 -13.05 8.28 14.48
N LYS A 68 -14.06 8.68 15.26
CA LYS A 68 -15.35 9.17 14.75
C LYS A 68 -15.24 10.40 13.84
N ASP A 69 -14.21 11.21 14.03
CA ASP A 69 -13.98 12.43 13.23
C ASP A 69 -13.15 12.15 11.97
N ASP A 70 -12.76 10.89 11.70
CA ASP A 70 -12.01 10.51 10.51
C ASP A 70 -12.93 10.62 9.26
N PRO A 71 -12.58 11.42 8.25
CA PRO A 71 -13.39 11.55 7.03
C PRO A 71 -13.58 10.26 6.23
N TRP A 72 -12.81 9.22 6.52
CA TRP A 72 -12.96 7.87 5.94
C TRP A 72 -13.57 6.86 6.90
N ILE A 73 -14.21 7.32 8.00
CA ILE A 73 -14.70 6.41 9.04
C ILE A 73 -15.64 5.32 8.50
N GLU A 74 -16.46 5.66 7.51
CA GLU A 74 -17.38 4.71 6.90
C GLU A 74 -16.68 3.57 6.14
N LEU A 75 -15.42 3.73 5.77
CA LEU A 75 -14.63 2.67 5.19
C LEU A 75 -14.21 1.61 6.21
N PHE A 76 -14.11 1.98 7.50
CA PHE A 76 -13.74 1.07 8.58
C PHE A 76 -14.95 0.26 9.08
N LYS A 77 -15.64 -0.38 8.13
CA LYS A 77 -16.69 -1.37 8.39
C LYS A 77 -16.30 -2.67 7.71
N ILE A 78 -16.30 -3.74 8.47
CA ILE A 78 -16.01 -5.06 7.91
C ILE A 78 -17.18 -5.45 6.98
N PRO A 79 -16.89 -5.93 5.75
CA PRO A 79 -17.92 -6.46 4.88
C PRO A 79 -18.64 -7.67 5.50
N ASP A 80 -19.97 -7.75 5.31
CA ASP A 80 -20.84 -8.79 5.88
C ASP A 80 -20.32 -10.21 5.59
N TRP A 81 -19.75 -10.44 4.40
CA TRP A 81 -19.23 -11.74 4.05
C TRP A 81 -18.01 -12.17 4.89
N ILE A 82 -17.20 -11.22 5.38
CA ILE A 82 -16.13 -11.49 6.34
C ILE A 82 -16.70 -11.82 7.71
N GLU A 83 -17.75 -11.10 8.15
CA GLU A 83 -18.43 -11.41 9.40
C GLU A 83 -19.02 -12.82 9.37
N VAL A 84 -19.65 -13.22 8.28
CA VAL A 84 -20.15 -14.59 8.07
C VAL A 84 -19.04 -15.64 8.16
N LEU A 85 -17.85 -15.37 7.60
CA LEU A 85 -16.70 -16.28 7.75
C LEU A 85 -16.24 -16.38 9.21
N VAL A 86 -16.19 -15.25 9.92
CA VAL A 86 -15.81 -15.22 11.35
C VAL A 86 -16.81 -15.99 12.20
N GLU A 87 -18.11 -15.78 11.98
CA GLU A 87 -19.18 -16.50 12.70
C GLU A 87 -19.15 -18.01 12.45
N LYS A 88 -18.80 -18.44 11.23
CA LYS A 88 -18.62 -19.87 10.88
C LYS A 88 -17.30 -20.46 11.42
N GLY A 89 -16.46 -19.66 12.11
CA GLY A 89 -15.15 -20.11 12.58
C GLY A 89 -14.10 -20.28 11.50
N SER A 90 -14.35 -19.74 10.29
CA SER A 90 -13.39 -19.74 9.17
C SER A 90 -12.46 -18.52 9.32
N LEU A 91 -11.49 -18.62 10.25
CA LEU A 91 -10.70 -17.49 10.72
C LEU A 91 -9.36 -17.31 9.99
N GLY A 92 -9.09 -18.07 8.95
CA GLY A 92 -7.84 -18.03 8.21
C GLY A 92 -6.90 -19.19 8.54
N SER A 93 -5.60 -18.95 8.48
CA SER A 93 -4.55 -19.97 8.60
C SER A 93 -4.63 -20.77 9.89
N LYS A 94 -5.00 -20.17 11.01
CA LYS A 94 -5.12 -20.84 12.33
C LYS A 94 -6.24 -21.89 12.37
N THR A 95 -7.27 -21.74 11.56
CA THR A 95 -8.36 -22.72 11.41
C THR A 95 -8.27 -23.52 10.12
N ARG A 96 -7.20 -23.32 9.33
CA ARG A 96 -6.97 -23.91 8.01
C ARG A 96 -8.03 -23.55 6.96
N LYS A 97 -8.91 -22.65 7.28
CA LYS A 97 -10.00 -22.15 6.44
C LYS A 97 -10.26 -20.68 6.76
N GLY A 98 -10.37 -19.85 5.76
CA GLY A 98 -10.63 -18.43 5.86
C GLY A 98 -11.16 -17.92 4.52
N ILE A 99 -10.58 -16.86 3.97
CA ILE A 99 -10.85 -16.44 2.59
C ILE A 99 -10.36 -17.51 1.62
N TYR A 100 -9.27 -18.20 1.99
CA TYR A 100 -8.77 -19.36 1.25
C TYR A 100 -8.92 -20.64 2.07
N GLU A 101 -9.12 -21.75 1.35
CA GLU A 101 -9.11 -23.10 1.88
C GLU A 101 -8.23 -23.98 1.00
N LYS A 102 -7.35 -24.79 1.62
CA LYS A 102 -6.56 -25.80 0.90
C LYS A 102 -7.20 -27.16 1.08
N VAL A 103 -7.61 -27.78 -0.03
CA VAL A 103 -8.17 -29.13 -0.07
C VAL A 103 -7.25 -30.00 -0.93
N GLY A 104 -6.54 -30.93 -0.32
CA GLY A 104 -5.53 -31.72 -1.03
C GLY A 104 -4.41 -30.82 -1.58
N ASN A 105 -4.24 -30.82 -2.89
CA ASN A 105 -3.28 -29.96 -3.60
C ASN A 105 -3.89 -28.66 -4.14
N ASP A 106 -5.22 -28.54 -4.12
CA ASP A 106 -5.94 -27.43 -4.69
C ASP A 106 -6.20 -26.31 -3.66
N ILE A 107 -6.21 -25.08 -4.14
CA ILE A 107 -6.54 -23.91 -3.36
C ILE A 107 -7.90 -23.39 -3.81
N PHE A 108 -8.81 -23.34 -2.87
CA PHE A 108 -10.12 -22.74 -3.05
C PHE A 108 -10.14 -21.34 -2.46
N VAL A 109 -10.96 -20.47 -3.04
CA VAL A 109 -11.19 -19.10 -2.59
C VAL A 109 -12.69 -18.89 -2.39
N PHE A 110 -13.03 -18.21 -1.31
CA PHE A 110 -14.40 -17.83 -1.02
C PHE A 110 -14.90 -16.78 -2.03
N ASP A 111 -16.05 -17.04 -2.64
CA ASP A 111 -16.74 -16.09 -3.50
C ASP A 111 -17.88 -15.44 -2.70
N PRO A 112 -17.78 -14.13 -2.38
CA PRO A 112 -18.80 -13.44 -1.60
C PRO A 112 -20.19 -13.39 -2.28
N LYS A 113 -20.26 -13.55 -3.62
CA LYS A 113 -21.51 -13.46 -4.37
C LYS A 113 -22.39 -14.69 -4.16
N ASP A 114 -21.74 -15.84 -4.22
CA ASP A 114 -22.43 -17.13 -4.12
C ASP A 114 -22.40 -17.67 -2.69
N GLY A 115 -21.54 -17.13 -1.82
CA GLY A 115 -21.33 -17.60 -0.45
C GLY A 115 -20.62 -18.96 -0.37
N GLU A 116 -19.96 -19.38 -1.45
CA GLU A 116 -19.37 -20.69 -1.64
C GLU A 116 -17.87 -20.59 -1.98
N TYR A 117 -17.15 -21.70 -1.82
CA TYR A 117 -15.76 -21.81 -2.22
C TYR A 117 -15.63 -22.35 -3.64
N ARG A 118 -14.86 -21.66 -4.47
CA ARG A 118 -14.51 -22.11 -5.83
C ARG A 118 -13.01 -22.32 -5.98
N LEU A 119 -12.60 -23.07 -6.99
CA LEU A 119 -11.19 -23.25 -7.33
C LEU A 119 -10.57 -21.86 -7.65
N SER A 120 -9.39 -21.58 -7.10
CA SER A 120 -8.71 -20.31 -7.31
C SER A 120 -8.24 -20.16 -8.76
N ASP A 121 -8.62 -19.04 -9.38
CA ASP A 121 -8.18 -18.63 -10.72
C ASP A 121 -7.55 -17.22 -10.66
N LYS A 122 -6.23 -17.15 -10.74
CA LYS A 122 -5.46 -15.92 -10.60
C LYS A 122 -5.32 -15.17 -11.92
N THR A 123 -6.44 -14.80 -12.51
CA THR A 123 -6.43 -14.18 -13.84
C THR A 123 -6.03 -12.71 -13.79
N ILE A 124 -4.87 -12.39 -14.35
CA ILE A 124 -4.42 -11.00 -14.57
C ILE A 124 -4.56 -10.69 -16.06
N SER A 125 -5.13 -9.53 -16.39
CA SER A 125 -5.28 -9.07 -17.76
C SER A 125 -3.93 -8.96 -18.48
N SER A 126 -3.94 -9.21 -19.78
CA SER A 126 -2.74 -9.10 -20.62
C SER A 126 -2.21 -7.65 -20.64
N LYS A 127 -3.10 -6.67 -20.57
CA LYS A 127 -2.79 -5.25 -20.56
C LYS A 127 -2.01 -4.87 -19.29
N VAL A 128 -2.50 -5.27 -18.12
CA VAL A 128 -1.81 -5.02 -16.83
C VAL A 128 -0.48 -5.77 -16.76
N LYS A 129 -0.45 -7.04 -17.19
CA LYS A 129 0.82 -7.79 -17.27
C LYS A 129 1.86 -7.08 -18.12
N LYS A 130 1.45 -6.52 -19.26
CA LYS A 130 2.35 -5.77 -20.16
C LYS A 130 2.83 -4.48 -19.49
N ILE A 131 1.93 -3.64 -18.98
CA ILE A 131 2.30 -2.38 -18.31
C ILE A 131 3.32 -2.62 -17.19
N ILE A 132 3.04 -3.57 -16.26
CA ILE A 132 3.93 -3.86 -15.13
C ILE A 132 5.29 -4.42 -15.63
N LYS A 133 5.28 -5.29 -16.64
CA LYS A 133 6.52 -5.84 -17.20
C LYS A 133 7.40 -4.76 -17.83
N ASP A 134 6.81 -3.90 -18.65
CA ASP A 134 7.54 -2.86 -19.39
C ASP A 134 8.07 -1.77 -18.44
N SER A 135 7.31 -1.44 -17.39
CA SER A 135 7.69 -0.46 -16.37
C SER A 135 8.70 -0.98 -15.35
N ARG A 136 8.83 -2.30 -15.18
CA ARG A 136 9.70 -2.99 -14.22
C ARG A 136 9.35 -2.78 -12.74
N THR A 137 8.89 -1.61 -12.34
CA THR A 137 8.46 -1.28 -10.97
C THR A 137 7.07 -0.67 -10.97
N ILE A 138 6.37 -0.75 -9.83
CA ILE A 138 5.03 -0.17 -9.71
C ILE A 138 5.06 1.35 -9.85
N GLU A 139 6.07 2.02 -9.33
CA GLU A 139 6.22 3.47 -9.40
C GLU A 139 6.27 3.97 -10.85
N ASN A 140 6.99 3.23 -11.70
CA ASN A 140 7.05 3.55 -13.13
C ASN A 140 5.75 3.20 -13.88
N ALA A 141 4.94 2.29 -13.33
CA ALA A 141 3.70 1.82 -13.95
C ALA A 141 2.48 2.68 -13.60
N LEU A 142 2.46 3.33 -12.42
CA LEU A 142 1.25 3.95 -11.87
C LEU A 142 0.59 4.96 -12.80
N LEU A 143 1.36 5.82 -13.46
CA LEU A 143 0.81 6.81 -14.41
C LEU A 143 0.24 6.17 -15.67
N GLU A 144 0.79 5.03 -16.11
CA GLU A 144 0.22 4.27 -17.22
C GLU A 144 -1.03 3.51 -16.81
N LEU A 145 -1.04 2.95 -15.60
CA LEU A 145 -2.20 2.28 -15.03
C LEU A 145 -3.37 3.27 -14.87
N SER A 146 -3.11 4.51 -14.43
CA SER A 146 -4.16 5.53 -14.27
C SER A 146 -4.85 5.92 -15.58
N LYS A 147 -4.14 5.85 -16.71
CA LYS A 147 -4.65 6.17 -18.06
C LYS A 147 -5.34 5.00 -18.75
N SER A 148 -5.19 3.79 -18.20
CA SER A 148 -5.74 2.58 -18.81
C SER A 148 -7.24 2.46 -18.51
N ASP A 149 -8.01 1.97 -19.46
CA ASP A 149 -9.43 1.61 -19.33
C ASP A 149 -9.65 0.20 -18.75
N ASP A 150 -8.57 -0.56 -18.53
CA ASP A 150 -8.62 -1.90 -17.95
C ASP A 150 -9.04 -1.85 -16.47
N PRO A 151 -10.10 -2.60 -16.05
CA PRO A 151 -10.57 -2.56 -14.66
C PRO A 151 -9.50 -2.92 -13.61
N GLN A 152 -8.59 -3.85 -13.93
CA GLN A 152 -7.51 -4.22 -13.01
C GLN A 152 -6.43 -3.14 -12.93
N ALA A 153 -6.20 -2.39 -14.01
CA ALA A 153 -5.31 -1.23 -14.00
C ALA A 153 -5.91 -0.09 -13.15
N GLN A 154 -7.20 0.20 -13.36
CA GLN A 154 -7.92 1.20 -12.57
C GLN A 154 -8.01 0.81 -11.09
N PHE A 155 -8.16 -0.47 -10.77
CA PHE A 155 -8.08 -0.97 -9.41
C PHE A 155 -6.74 -0.65 -8.77
N LEU A 156 -5.61 -0.97 -9.43
CA LEU A 156 -4.28 -0.70 -8.91
C LEU A 156 -4.04 0.80 -8.70
N TRP A 157 -4.42 1.63 -9.67
CA TRP A 157 -4.36 3.09 -9.52
C TRP A 157 -5.18 3.56 -8.32
N SER A 158 -6.46 3.15 -8.24
CA SER A 158 -7.38 3.58 -7.19
C SER A 158 -6.87 3.23 -5.79
N VAL A 159 -6.33 2.02 -5.60
CA VAL A 159 -5.75 1.61 -4.30
C VAL A 159 -4.57 2.51 -3.92
N HIS A 160 -3.61 2.73 -4.82
CA HIS A 160 -2.43 3.56 -4.51
C HIS A 160 -2.82 5.02 -4.28
N ARG A 161 -3.69 5.56 -5.11
CA ARG A 161 -4.24 6.90 -5.01
C ARG A 161 -4.90 7.16 -3.65
N ASP A 162 -5.81 6.27 -3.23
CA ASP A 162 -6.57 6.47 -2.00
C ASP A 162 -5.72 6.20 -0.75
N VAL A 163 -4.77 5.27 -0.80
CA VAL A 163 -3.79 5.10 0.29
C VAL A 163 -2.92 6.35 0.44
N PHE A 164 -2.47 6.95 -0.67
CA PHE A 164 -1.75 8.22 -0.62
C PHE A 164 -2.63 9.35 -0.08
N HIS A 165 -3.87 9.49 -0.56
CA HIS A 165 -4.82 10.50 -0.11
C HIS A 165 -5.02 10.46 1.40
N TYR A 166 -5.36 9.29 1.94
CA TYR A 166 -5.54 9.08 3.37
C TYR A 166 -4.29 9.40 4.17
N THR A 167 -3.15 8.90 3.70
CA THR A 167 -1.87 9.06 4.41
C THR A 167 -1.42 10.52 4.43
N ALA A 168 -1.56 11.23 3.31
CA ALA A 168 -1.23 12.63 3.20
C ALA A 168 -2.11 13.51 4.09
N TYR A 169 -3.42 13.23 4.11
CA TYR A 169 -4.38 13.96 4.95
C TYR A 169 -4.04 13.83 6.45
N HIS A 170 -3.64 12.65 6.87
CA HIS A 170 -3.39 12.39 8.28
C HIS A 170 -1.95 12.64 8.74
N LEU A 171 -1.00 12.92 7.84
CA LEU A 171 0.42 13.02 8.18
C LEU A 171 0.68 13.96 9.35
N GLU A 172 0.08 15.16 9.35
CA GLU A 172 0.26 16.18 10.39
C GLU A 172 -0.09 15.69 11.80
N HIS A 173 -1.00 14.70 11.89
CA HIS A 173 -1.53 14.22 13.17
C HIS A 173 -0.95 12.88 13.62
N ILE A 174 -0.34 12.11 12.70
CA ILE A 174 0.10 10.74 13.00
C ILE A 174 1.60 10.56 13.03
N ALA A 175 2.35 11.44 12.39
CA ALA A 175 3.81 11.32 12.32
C ALA A 175 4.48 12.67 12.12
N GLU A 176 5.74 12.76 12.49
CA GLU A 176 6.53 13.98 12.34
C GLU A 176 6.85 14.26 10.86
N THR A 177 7.22 13.24 10.11
CA THR A 177 7.64 13.37 8.71
C THR A 177 7.10 12.24 7.83
N ALA A 178 7.10 12.45 6.52
CA ALA A 178 6.79 11.42 5.53
C ALA A 178 7.65 10.14 5.74
N ARG A 179 8.92 10.31 6.13
CA ARG A 179 9.85 9.19 6.44
C ARG A 179 9.35 8.31 7.57
N CYS A 180 8.77 8.89 8.62
CA CYS A 180 8.26 8.13 9.75
C CYS A 180 7.15 7.17 9.32
N VAL A 181 6.26 7.62 8.43
CA VAL A 181 5.20 6.78 7.87
C VAL A 181 5.77 5.68 6.97
N ASP A 182 6.67 6.05 6.07
CA ASP A 182 7.24 5.08 5.13
C ASP A 182 8.06 4.00 5.85
N LEU A 183 8.84 4.36 6.86
CA LEU A 183 9.54 3.38 7.70
C LEU A 183 8.57 2.50 8.49
N ALA A 184 7.47 3.06 8.99
CA ALA A 184 6.45 2.28 9.70
C ALA A 184 5.80 1.23 8.79
N LEU A 185 5.48 1.58 7.54
CA LEU A 185 4.93 0.65 6.54
C LEU A 185 5.95 -0.42 6.13
N LYS A 186 7.20 -0.03 5.92
CA LYS A 186 8.28 -0.97 5.57
C LYS A 186 8.56 -1.97 6.71
N SER A 187 8.59 -1.50 7.95
CA SER A 187 8.87 -2.34 9.11
C SER A 187 7.66 -3.15 9.58
N GLY A 188 6.46 -2.56 9.56
CA GLY A 188 5.24 -3.18 10.07
C GLY A 188 4.52 -4.07 9.07
N PHE A 189 4.58 -3.76 7.78
CA PHE A 189 3.87 -4.46 6.70
C PHE A 189 4.80 -5.05 5.64
N ALA A 190 6.12 -4.98 5.85
CA ALA A 190 7.14 -5.48 4.93
C ALA A 190 6.98 -4.95 3.49
N TRP A 191 6.54 -3.71 3.34
CA TRP A 191 6.53 -3.06 2.04
C TRP A 191 7.96 -2.73 1.61
N GLN A 192 8.27 -2.88 0.33
CA GLN A 192 9.60 -2.52 -0.19
C GLN A 192 9.83 -1.01 -0.15
N LYS A 193 8.79 -0.23 -0.42
CA LYS A 193 8.77 1.23 -0.34
C LYS A 193 7.51 1.69 0.37
N GLY A 194 7.61 2.77 1.14
CA GLY A 194 6.46 3.42 1.71
C GLY A 194 5.68 4.22 0.66
N ILE A 195 4.50 4.73 1.05
CA ILE A 195 3.59 5.38 0.10
C ILE A 195 4.15 6.70 -0.43
N PHE A 196 4.84 7.48 0.40
CA PHE A 196 5.44 8.75 -0.02
C PHE A 196 6.65 8.51 -0.92
N GLU A 197 7.48 7.50 -0.62
CA GLU A 197 8.56 7.05 -1.51
C GLU A 197 8.00 6.69 -2.89
N GLN A 198 6.92 5.90 -2.94
CA GLN A 198 6.29 5.47 -4.20
C GLN A 198 5.77 6.68 -4.99
N VAL A 199 5.04 7.59 -4.37
CA VAL A 199 4.46 8.76 -5.05
C VAL A 199 5.54 9.70 -5.57
N GLN A 200 6.57 9.98 -4.77
CA GLN A 200 7.68 10.82 -5.25
C GLN A 200 8.42 10.20 -6.43
N MET A 201 8.64 8.88 -6.42
CA MET A 201 9.29 8.16 -7.53
C MET A 201 8.41 8.07 -8.77
N THR A 202 7.09 8.05 -8.62
CA THR A 202 6.12 8.08 -9.73
C THR A 202 6.11 9.44 -10.43
N GLY A 203 6.25 10.51 -9.67
CA GLY A 203 6.13 11.90 -10.07
C GLY A 203 5.13 12.62 -9.16
N TRP A 204 5.65 13.39 -8.21
CA TRP A 204 4.83 14.05 -7.19
C TRP A 204 3.73 14.94 -7.78
N SER A 205 4.11 15.79 -8.73
CA SER A 205 3.19 16.74 -9.37
C SER A 205 2.10 16.03 -10.15
N GLU A 206 2.46 15.03 -10.94
CA GLU A 206 1.53 14.28 -11.78
C GLU A 206 0.52 13.51 -10.93
N VAL A 207 0.98 12.81 -9.89
CA VAL A 207 0.09 12.06 -8.97
C VAL A 207 -0.84 13.01 -8.23
N ARG A 208 -0.33 14.11 -7.71
CA ARG A 208 -1.11 15.16 -7.02
C ARG A 208 -2.21 15.74 -7.90
N GLU A 209 -1.89 16.07 -9.15
CA GLU A 209 -2.87 16.62 -10.09
C GLU A 209 -3.95 15.62 -10.46
N LEU A 210 -3.57 14.37 -10.75
CA LEU A 210 -4.52 13.30 -11.05
C LEU A 210 -5.42 13.00 -9.83
N LEU A 211 -4.86 12.93 -8.63
CA LEU A 211 -5.63 12.73 -7.42
C LEU A 211 -6.61 13.88 -7.18
N ASN A 212 -6.17 15.13 -7.31
CA ASN A 212 -7.04 16.30 -7.15
C ASN A 212 -8.20 16.30 -8.17
N GLN A 213 -7.93 15.87 -9.40
CA GLN A 213 -8.96 15.68 -10.41
C GLN A 213 -9.91 14.55 -10.07
N ASP A 214 -9.40 13.43 -9.59
CA ASP A 214 -10.22 12.28 -9.18
C ASP A 214 -11.10 12.60 -7.96
N ILE A 215 -10.61 13.42 -7.00
CA ILE A 215 -11.43 13.93 -5.88
C ILE A 215 -12.62 14.74 -6.44
N LYS A 216 -12.36 15.71 -7.33
CA LYS A 216 -13.39 16.55 -7.93
C LYS A 216 -14.43 15.75 -8.74
N ASN A 217 -14.00 14.64 -9.32
CA ASN A 217 -14.85 13.75 -10.11
C ASN A 217 -15.56 12.67 -9.26
N GLY A 218 -15.41 12.68 -7.93
CA GLY A 218 -16.03 11.70 -7.03
C GLY A 218 -15.53 10.26 -7.20
N LYS A 219 -14.29 10.07 -7.67
CA LYS A 219 -13.71 8.74 -7.91
C LYS A 219 -12.95 8.20 -6.68
N THR A 220 -12.68 9.03 -5.69
CA THR A 220 -11.94 8.70 -4.48
C THR A 220 -12.84 8.17 -3.37
N LEU A 221 -12.27 7.46 -2.39
CA LEU A 221 -13.02 6.92 -1.24
C LEU A 221 -13.47 8.01 -0.24
N SER A 222 -13.00 9.24 -0.41
CA SER A 222 -13.47 10.41 0.32
C SER A 222 -13.40 11.64 -0.57
N SER A 223 -14.32 12.58 -0.37
CA SER A 223 -14.32 13.88 -1.06
C SER A 223 -13.40 14.91 -0.39
N GLN A 224 -12.65 14.51 0.63
CA GLN A 224 -11.76 15.40 1.36
C GLN A 224 -10.70 16.01 0.43
N ALA A 225 -10.53 17.32 0.51
CA ALA A 225 -9.49 17.97 -0.26
C ALA A 225 -8.10 17.54 0.19
N LEU A 226 -7.13 17.56 -0.73
CA LEU A 226 -5.72 17.40 -0.36
C LEU A 226 -5.29 18.51 0.59
N PRO A 227 -4.45 18.22 1.60
CA PRO A 227 -3.83 19.24 2.43
C PRO A 227 -3.07 20.28 1.60
N ALA A 228 -3.05 21.54 2.07
CA ALA A 228 -2.36 22.63 1.37
C ALA A 228 -0.89 22.28 1.10
N TRP A 229 -0.20 21.70 2.06
CA TRP A 229 1.19 21.30 1.92
C TRP A 229 1.45 20.34 0.75
N VAL A 230 0.51 19.43 0.43
CA VAL A 230 0.64 18.53 -0.74
C VAL A 230 0.62 19.31 -2.03
N MET A 231 -0.21 20.37 -2.09
CA MET A 231 -0.35 21.21 -3.28
C MET A 231 0.83 22.19 -3.45
N GLU A 232 1.45 22.59 -2.36
CA GLU A 232 2.55 23.57 -2.34
C GLU A 232 3.92 22.94 -2.54
N GLN A 233 4.12 21.70 -2.02
CA GLN A 233 5.39 21.00 -2.14
C GLN A 233 5.60 20.38 -3.53
N ALA A 234 6.84 20.40 -3.99
CA ALA A 234 7.26 19.70 -5.21
C ALA A 234 7.75 18.25 -4.92
N PHE A 235 8.10 17.97 -3.67
CA PHE A 235 8.63 16.69 -3.20
C PHE A 235 8.54 16.63 -1.66
N VAL A 236 8.66 15.44 -1.10
CA VAL A 236 8.69 15.22 0.37
C VAL A 236 10.02 14.67 0.87
N TYR A 237 10.92 14.31 -0.04
CA TYR A 237 12.29 13.90 0.24
C TYR A 237 13.25 14.74 -0.55
N SER A 238 14.27 15.28 0.12
CA SER A 238 15.40 16.01 -0.45
C SER A 238 16.72 15.53 0.16
N GLU A 239 17.83 16.14 -0.26
CA GLU A 239 19.13 15.94 0.38
C GLU A 239 19.12 16.40 1.84
N ASP A 240 18.35 17.43 2.16
CA ASP A 240 18.21 17.97 3.50
C ASP A 240 17.38 17.09 4.44
N GLY A 241 16.59 16.16 3.90
CA GLY A 241 15.81 15.25 4.73
C GLY A 241 14.44 14.87 4.21
N ALA A 242 13.50 14.65 5.15
CA ALA A 242 12.11 14.36 4.86
C ALA A 242 11.22 15.50 5.36
N PHE A 243 10.21 15.84 4.57
CA PHE A 243 9.29 16.93 4.86
C PHE A 243 8.47 16.70 6.13
N ASN A 244 8.39 17.73 6.96
CA ASN A 244 7.53 17.83 8.13
C ASN A 244 6.47 18.91 7.86
N PRO A 245 5.19 18.55 7.69
CA PRO A 245 4.14 19.52 7.37
C PRO A 245 3.79 20.48 8.53
N ASN A 246 4.09 20.09 9.78
CA ASN A 246 3.74 20.91 10.95
C ASN A 246 4.62 22.18 11.07
N ASN A 247 5.84 22.14 10.57
CA ASN A 247 6.76 23.29 10.61
C ASN A 247 7.26 23.73 9.23
N ASN A 248 6.77 23.08 8.17
CA ASN A 248 7.15 23.34 6.79
C ASN A 248 8.66 23.24 6.53
N GLN A 249 9.34 22.27 7.16
CA GLN A 249 10.79 22.10 7.08
C GLN A 249 11.14 20.66 6.66
N PHE A 250 12.33 20.49 6.07
CA PHE A 250 12.92 19.19 5.85
C PHE A 250 13.75 18.80 7.08
N ILE A 251 13.40 17.67 7.68
CA ILE A 251 14.08 17.16 8.86
C ILE A 251 15.15 16.15 8.41
N PRO A 252 16.43 16.38 8.70
CA PRO A 252 17.51 15.49 8.32
C PRO A 252 17.37 14.12 8.99
N ARG A 253 18.06 13.11 8.46
CA ARG A 253 18.20 11.84 9.16
C ARG A 253 18.96 12.04 10.46
N SER A 254 18.56 11.29 11.48
CA SER A 254 19.37 11.20 12.70
C SER A 254 20.79 10.73 12.35
N SER A 255 21.80 11.43 12.88
CA SER A 255 23.22 11.07 12.77
C SER A 255 23.61 9.88 13.66
N HIS A 256 22.65 9.26 14.38
CA HIS A 256 22.95 8.12 15.23
C HIS A 256 23.43 6.92 14.39
N PRO A 257 24.53 6.24 14.77
CA PRO A 257 25.17 5.20 13.95
C PRO A 257 24.25 4.05 13.51
N VAL A 258 23.19 3.76 14.27
CA VAL A 258 22.21 2.73 13.90
C VAL A 258 21.47 3.09 12.61
N TYR A 259 21.27 4.39 12.34
CA TYR A 259 20.58 4.86 11.14
C TYR A 259 21.52 5.02 9.92
N GLU A 260 22.84 5.10 10.13
CA GLU A 260 23.81 5.08 9.04
C GLU A 260 23.80 3.77 8.27
N ARG A 261 23.39 2.66 8.92
CA ARG A 261 23.25 1.33 8.34
C ARG A 261 21.94 1.13 7.56
N GLN A 262 20.99 2.04 7.66
CA GLN A 262 19.73 1.96 6.92
C GLN A 262 19.94 2.46 5.49
N LEU A 263 20.15 1.50 4.60
CA LEU A 263 20.38 1.67 3.17
C LEU A 263 19.11 2.01 2.41
N ASN A 264 18.60 3.21 2.55
CA ASN A 264 17.55 3.68 1.65
C ASN A 264 17.80 5.15 1.33
N LYS A 265 18.65 5.38 0.34
CA LYS A 265 18.61 6.64 -0.41
C LYS A 265 17.34 6.57 -1.25
N VAL A 266 16.34 7.36 -0.92
CA VAL A 266 15.26 7.69 -1.84
C VAL A 266 15.94 8.35 -3.04
N LEU A 267 15.80 7.75 -4.22
CA LEU A 267 16.31 8.35 -5.45
C LEU A 267 15.54 9.65 -5.68
N LEU A 268 16.21 10.77 -5.51
CA LEU A 268 15.67 12.08 -5.80
C LEU A 268 15.45 12.16 -7.32
N SER A 269 14.22 12.43 -7.69
CA SER A 269 13.73 12.78 -9.03
C SER A 269 14.52 12.25 -10.24
N GLY A 270 14.01 11.22 -10.90
CA GLY A 270 14.21 10.96 -12.33
C GLY A 270 15.60 10.61 -12.86
N GLU A 271 16.66 10.79 -12.12
CA GLU A 271 18.00 10.41 -12.54
C GLU A 271 18.33 8.98 -12.12
N ARG A 272 18.31 8.07 -13.09
CA ARG A 272 18.91 6.73 -12.97
C ARG A 272 20.44 6.88 -12.91
N LYS A 273 20.97 7.08 -11.73
CA LYS A 273 22.38 6.77 -11.47
C LYS A 273 22.44 5.51 -10.64
N SER A 274 22.85 4.41 -11.26
CA SER A 274 23.38 3.24 -10.55
C SER A 274 24.58 3.71 -9.72
N GLN A 275 24.33 4.05 -8.46
CA GLN A 275 25.40 4.35 -7.53
C GLN A 275 25.80 3.06 -6.82
N LEU A 276 27.01 2.64 -7.07
CA LEU A 276 27.72 1.68 -6.24
C LEU A 276 27.86 2.31 -4.85
N VAL A 277 27.12 1.84 -3.86
CA VAL A 277 27.26 2.29 -2.47
C VAL A 277 28.19 1.31 -1.77
N ILE A 278 29.43 1.74 -1.52
CA ILE A 278 30.35 1.01 -0.65
C ILE A 278 29.86 1.16 0.78
N LEU A 279 29.36 0.07 1.36
CA LEU A 279 28.68 0.07 2.63
C LEU A 279 29.53 0.13 3.88
N LYS A 280 30.73 -0.27 3.82
CA LYS A 280 31.86 -0.08 4.76
C LYS A 280 32.98 -1.06 4.45
N ASP A 281 34.24 -0.60 4.50
CA ASP A 281 35.40 -1.49 4.57
C ASP A 281 35.49 -2.07 5.99
N GLY A 282 35.03 -3.32 6.15
CA GLY A 282 35.51 -4.15 7.25
C GLY A 282 36.71 -4.94 6.77
N GLU A 283 37.67 -5.19 7.62
CA GLU A 283 38.98 -5.81 7.28
C GLU A 283 38.88 -7.15 6.54
N SER A 284 37.69 -7.74 6.33
CA SER A 284 37.51 -9.03 5.70
C SER A 284 36.30 -9.21 4.78
N THR A 285 35.40 -8.22 4.58
CA THR A 285 34.22 -8.41 3.71
C THR A 285 33.77 -7.09 3.07
N LYS A 286 33.78 -7.02 1.73
CA LYS A 286 33.13 -5.95 0.95
C LYS A 286 31.73 -6.40 0.57
N LEU A 287 30.70 -5.73 1.09
CA LEU A 287 29.34 -5.84 0.57
C LEU A 287 29.20 -4.83 -0.58
N ILE A 288 29.05 -5.34 -1.78
CA ILE A 288 28.78 -4.55 -2.97
C ILE A 288 27.30 -4.75 -3.30
N ASP A 289 26.51 -3.69 -3.21
CA ASP A 289 25.15 -3.69 -3.76
C ASP A 289 25.26 -3.50 -5.28
N ILE A 290 25.20 -4.59 -6.01
CA ILE A 290 24.97 -4.59 -7.44
C ILE A 290 23.48 -4.39 -7.62
N GLY A 291 23.07 -3.12 -7.68
CA GLY A 291 21.68 -2.78 -8.01
C GLY A 291 21.23 -3.63 -9.19
N ASN A 292 20.09 -4.31 -9.03
CA ASN A 292 19.51 -5.20 -10.02
C ASN A 292 19.50 -4.52 -11.39
N THR A 293 20.34 -5.05 -12.29
CA THR A 293 20.31 -4.77 -13.73
C THR A 293 19.00 -5.21 -14.37
#